data_7e819661a026c62625efb3c14b9c3844
#
_entry.id   7e819661a026c62625efb3c14b9c3844
#
_cell.length_a   1.000
_cell.length_b   1.000
_cell.length_c   1.000
_cell.angle_alpha   90.00
_cell.angle_beta   90.00
_cell.angle_gamma   90.00
#
_symmetry.space_group_name_H-M   'P 1'
#
loop_
_entity.id
_entity.type
_entity.pdbx_description
1 polymer ?
#
loop_
_entity_poly.entity_id
_entity_poly.type
_entity_poly.pdbx_seq_one_letter_code
_entity_poly.pdbx_strand_id
1 'polypeptide(L)'
;MTAASPFRSVQTTLSIHLLPAHLSDVKKGVDEKLNLMLLRYSDAADGVVVAYSDVEVGDSIGRIMYDSPYIHFQVRAKLLVFAPQKESQLIGTVTKVSADHIGLLVFGLFNASIAAVKIRSEFEHADGVWASSISSDSIIDIGSDVRFDVTELHVTNGIMSVEGSLLSRSTGLASVPEPSPQPRRTKESRKSGSLAAEEPPRYAHLTPIHFAFTDDPIALWTG
;
A
#
# COMPACT_ATOMS: atom_id res chain seq x y z
N MET A 1 5.32 22.61 7.19
CA MET A 1 6.18 21.51 6.69
C MET A 1 5.27 20.62 5.86
N THR A 2 5.54 20.47 4.57
CA THR A 2 4.77 19.60 3.68
C THR A 2 5.05 18.17 4.10
N ALA A 3 4.02 17.43 4.51
CA ALA A 3 4.18 16.02 4.85
C ALA A 3 4.69 15.28 3.61
N ALA A 4 5.85 14.64 3.72
CA ALA A 4 6.39 13.84 2.63
C ALA A 4 5.42 12.68 2.36
N SER A 5 5.14 12.43 1.07
CA SER A 5 4.28 11.30 0.69
C SER A 5 4.91 9.99 1.20
N PRO A 6 4.13 9.11 1.84
CA PRO A 6 4.62 7.81 2.26
C PRO A 6 4.84 6.84 1.08
N PHE A 7 4.48 7.27 -0.12
CA PHE A 7 4.68 6.50 -1.35
C PHE A 7 5.82 7.07 -2.16
N ARG A 8 6.65 6.19 -2.71
CA ARG A 8 7.69 6.55 -3.66
C ARG A 8 7.64 5.67 -4.91
N SER A 9 8.06 6.23 -6.02
CA SER A 9 8.18 5.49 -7.28
C SER A 9 9.64 5.12 -7.51
N VAL A 10 9.90 3.83 -7.74
CA VAL A 10 11.24 3.28 -7.95
C VAL A 10 11.28 2.57 -9.30
N GLN A 11 12.20 2.95 -10.16
CA GLN A 11 12.47 2.21 -11.38
C GLN A 11 13.58 1.20 -11.11
N THR A 12 13.31 -0.07 -11.39
CA THR A 12 14.24 -1.17 -11.08
C THR A 12 14.29 -2.20 -12.19
N THR A 13 15.38 -2.96 -12.21
CA THR A 13 15.52 -4.13 -13.07
C THR A 13 15.46 -5.38 -12.22
N LEU A 14 14.52 -6.24 -12.54
CA LEU A 14 14.23 -7.47 -11.82
C LEU A 14 14.69 -8.68 -12.63
N SER A 15 15.31 -9.67 -11.98
CA SER A 15 15.57 -10.98 -12.58
C SER A 15 14.37 -11.88 -12.33
N ILE A 16 13.61 -12.19 -13.36
CA ILE A 16 12.39 -13.01 -13.27
C ILE A 16 12.68 -14.39 -13.86
N HIS A 17 12.23 -15.41 -13.14
CA HIS A 17 12.37 -16.81 -13.52
C HIS A 17 11.03 -17.35 -14.01
N LEU A 18 10.98 -17.81 -15.25
CA LEU A 18 9.79 -18.38 -15.87
C LEU A 18 9.98 -19.87 -16.17
N LEU A 19 8.91 -20.65 -15.99
CA LEU A 19 8.87 -22.01 -16.47
C LEU A 19 8.75 -22.03 -18.01
N PRO A 20 9.22 -23.09 -18.69
CA PRO A 20 9.07 -23.25 -20.14
C PRO A 20 7.63 -23.14 -20.61
N ALA A 21 6.66 -23.50 -19.77
CA ALA A 21 5.24 -23.37 -20.08
C ALA A 21 4.80 -21.92 -20.36
N HIS A 22 5.52 -20.92 -19.83
CA HIS A 22 5.22 -19.50 -20.04
C HIS A 22 5.84 -18.94 -21.33
N LEU A 23 6.59 -19.74 -22.09
CA LEU A 23 7.20 -19.27 -23.35
C LEU A 23 6.18 -18.93 -24.44
N SER A 24 4.98 -19.52 -24.38
CA SER A 24 3.88 -19.15 -25.27
C SER A 24 3.34 -17.74 -25.02
N ASP A 25 3.46 -17.25 -23.78
CA ASP A 25 3.05 -15.92 -23.36
C ASP A 25 3.95 -15.42 -22.20
N VAL A 26 5.13 -14.94 -22.58
CA VAL A 26 6.15 -14.44 -21.63
C VAL A 26 5.61 -13.27 -20.81
N LYS A 27 4.80 -12.39 -21.43
CA LYS A 27 4.22 -11.23 -20.74
C LYS A 27 3.33 -11.66 -19.59
N LYS A 28 2.43 -12.61 -19.84
CA LYS A 28 1.58 -13.18 -18.80
C LYS A 28 2.38 -13.81 -17.66
N GLY A 29 3.43 -14.58 -17.99
CA GLY A 29 4.32 -15.16 -17.00
C GLY A 29 5.05 -14.12 -16.14
N VAL A 30 5.49 -13.01 -16.74
CA VAL A 30 6.09 -11.88 -16.03
C VAL A 30 5.06 -11.21 -15.11
N ASP A 31 3.85 -10.92 -15.61
CA ASP A 31 2.78 -10.31 -14.81
C ASP A 31 2.40 -11.19 -13.61
N GLU A 32 2.32 -12.51 -13.78
CA GLU A 32 2.07 -13.45 -12.69
C GLU A 32 3.16 -13.37 -11.61
N LYS A 33 4.43 -13.26 -12.00
CA LYS A 33 5.55 -13.11 -11.04
C LYS A 33 5.53 -11.76 -10.34
N LEU A 34 5.24 -10.68 -11.04
CA LEU A 34 5.13 -9.34 -10.45
C LEU A 34 3.94 -9.27 -9.47
N ASN A 35 2.83 -9.93 -9.79
CA ASN A 35 1.68 -10.00 -8.90
C ASN A 35 2.00 -10.68 -7.57
N LEU A 36 2.90 -11.67 -7.54
CA LEU A 36 3.34 -12.30 -6.31
C LEU A 36 4.17 -11.38 -5.40
N MET A 37 4.72 -10.29 -5.94
CA MET A 37 5.47 -9.29 -5.18
C MET A 37 4.56 -8.21 -4.57
N LEU A 38 3.32 -8.11 -5.02
CA LEU A 38 2.38 -7.10 -4.51
C LEU A 38 2.06 -7.34 -3.03
N LEU A 39 1.97 -6.25 -2.29
CA LEU A 39 1.68 -6.19 -0.86
C LEU A 39 2.71 -6.92 0.02
N ARG A 40 3.89 -7.21 -0.52
CA ARG A 40 5.02 -7.75 0.22
C ARG A 40 6.13 -6.72 0.37
N TYR A 41 6.79 -6.78 1.51
CA TYR A 41 7.99 -5.98 1.74
C TYR A 41 9.13 -6.49 0.86
N SER A 42 9.84 -5.57 0.24
CA SER A 42 11.02 -5.83 -0.56
C SER A 42 12.20 -5.06 0.01
N ASP A 43 13.24 -5.77 0.44
CA ASP A 43 14.47 -5.15 0.94
C ASP A 43 15.14 -4.29 -0.15
N ALA A 44 15.12 -4.74 -1.40
CA ALA A 44 15.70 -3.99 -2.52
C ALA A 44 14.95 -2.68 -2.81
N ALA A 45 13.65 -2.64 -2.55
CA ALA A 45 12.85 -1.44 -2.69
C ALA A 45 12.68 -0.68 -1.36
N ASP A 46 13.19 -1.22 -0.24
CA ASP A 46 13.05 -0.70 1.13
C ASP A 46 11.62 -0.21 1.39
N GLY A 47 10.66 -1.13 1.25
CA GLY A 47 9.25 -0.86 1.43
C GLY A 47 8.35 -1.91 0.81
N VAL A 48 7.04 -1.71 0.92
CA VAL A 48 6.03 -2.63 0.39
C VAL A 48 5.64 -2.24 -1.02
N VAL A 49 5.74 -3.17 -1.96
CA VAL A 49 5.34 -2.94 -3.35
C VAL A 49 3.81 -2.93 -3.43
N VAL A 50 3.24 -1.79 -3.83
CA VAL A 50 1.78 -1.60 -3.92
C VAL A 50 1.26 -1.77 -5.33
N ALA A 51 2.02 -1.32 -6.31
CA ALA A 51 1.67 -1.42 -7.72
C ALA A 51 2.93 -1.44 -8.58
N TYR A 52 2.79 -1.87 -9.82
CA TYR A 52 3.83 -1.78 -10.83
C TYR A 52 3.28 -1.23 -12.15
N SER A 53 4.15 -0.61 -12.94
CA SER A 53 3.84 -0.09 -14.27
C SER A 53 5.08 -0.14 -15.16
N ASP A 54 4.91 0.22 -16.43
CA ASP A 54 6.00 0.38 -17.40
C ASP A 54 6.90 -0.88 -17.46
N VAL A 55 6.25 -2.06 -17.55
CA VAL A 55 6.92 -3.35 -17.57
C VAL A 55 7.52 -3.60 -18.97
N GLU A 56 8.84 -3.66 -19.03
CA GLU A 56 9.61 -3.95 -20.24
C GLU A 56 10.45 -5.21 -20.03
N VAL A 57 10.21 -6.22 -20.85
CA VAL A 57 11.11 -7.38 -20.90
C VAL A 57 12.36 -6.95 -21.67
N GLY A 58 13.52 -7.04 -21.01
CA GLY A 58 14.81 -6.65 -21.59
C GLY A 58 15.15 -7.48 -22.82
N ASP A 59 16.38 -7.98 -22.92
CA ASP A 59 16.80 -8.80 -24.06
C ASP A 59 15.76 -9.91 -24.32
N SER A 60 15.34 -10.04 -25.59
CA SER A 60 14.35 -11.03 -26.05
C SER A 60 14.80 -12.47 -25.84
N ILE A 61 16.01 -12.68 -25.27
CA ILE A 61 16.65 -13.97 -25.06
C ILE A 61 16.65 -14.28 -23.58
N GLY A 62 15.77 -15.22 -23.17
CA GLY A 62 15.85 -15.83 -21.84
C GLY A 62 17.06 -16.77 -21.74
N ARG A 63 17.71 -16.82 -20.59
CA ARG A 63 18.87 -17.68 -20.36
C ARG A 63 18.49 -18.82 -19.43
N ILE A 64 18.87 -20.04 -19.78
CA ILE A 64 18.82 -21.20 -18.90
C ILE A 64 20.19 -21.30 -18.23
N MET A 65 20.21 -21.34 -16.90
CA MET A 65 21.43 -21.37 -16.12
C MET A 65 21.57 -22.73 -15.43
N TYR A 66 22.68 -23.44 -15.73
CA TYR A 66 23.01 -24.74 -15.14
C TYR A 66 21.86 -25.77 -15.31
N ASP A 67 21.56 -26.52 -14.27
CA ASP A 67 20.52 -27.55 -14.25
C ASP A 67 19.13 -26.99 -13.90
N SER A 68 18.98 -25.66 -13.92
CA SER A 68 17.71 -25.01 -13.60
C SER A 68 16.70 -25.21 -14.73
N PRO A 69 15.48 -25.68 -14.45
CA PRO A 69 14.42 -25.76 -15.45
C PRO A 69 13.83 -24.38 -15.81
N TYR A 70 14.29 -23.33 -15.13
CA TYR A 70 13.76 -21.97 -15.30
C TYR A 70 14.53 -21.19 -16.36
N ILE A 71 13.80 -20.33 -17.05
CA ILE A 71 14.35 -19.38 -18.00
C ILE A 71 14.40 -18.02 -17.31
N HIS A 72 15.58 -17.43 -17.27
CA HIS A 72 15.85 -16.16 -16.58
C HIS A 72 15.71 -15.01 -17.56
N PHE A 73 14.92 -14.02 -17.19
CA PHE A 73 14.71 -12.77 -17.94
C PHE A 73 15.06 -11.57 -17.06
N GLN A 74 15.62 -10.53 -17.67
CA GLN A 74 15.76 -9.23 -17.06
C GLN A 74 14.53 -8.39 -17.43
N VAL A 75 13.81 -7.92 -16.44
CA VAL A 75 12.59 -7.13 -16.62
C VAL A 75 12.77 -5.78 -15.94
N ARG A 76 12.58 -4.71 -16.69
CA ARG A 76 12.49 -3.36 -16.13
C ARG A 76 11.05 -3.09 -15.74
N ALA A 77 10.86 -2.54 -14.55
CA ALA A 77 9.55 -2.14 -14.10
C ALA A 77 9.65 -0.90 -13.21
N LYS A 78 8.61 -0.12 -13.21
CA LYS A 78 8.42 0.99 -12.28
C LYS A 78 7.50 0.53 -11.17
N LEU A 79 8.01 0.53 -9.95
CA LEU A 79 7.28 0.09 -8.76
C LEU A 79 6.79 1.31 -7.97
N LEU A 80 5.54 1.26 -7.54
CA LEU A 80 5.02 2.15 -6.50
C LEU A 80 5.19 1.45 -5.17
N VAL A 81 5.96 2.08 -4.27
CA VAL A 81 6.37 1.49 -2.99
C VAL A 81 5.83 2.31 -1.84
N PHE A 82 5.19 1.67 -0.89
CA PHE A 82 4.84 2.25 0.40
C PHE A 82 6.02 2.12 1.34
N ALA A 83 6.62 3.25 1.69
CA ALA A 83 7.83 3.36 2.50
C ALA A 83 7.71 4.56 3.46
N PRO A 84 6.84 4.47 4.48
CA PRO A 84 6.70 5.54 5.47
C PRO A 84 8.01 5.71 6.23
N GLN A 85 8.34 6.96 6.56
CA GLN A 85 9.53 7.28 7.34
C GLN A 85 9.18 7.40 8.83
N LYS A 86 10.14 7.15 9.71
CA LYS A 86 10.01 7.49 11.12
C LYS A 86 9.72 8.98 11.28
N GLU A 87 8.93 9.33 12.28
CA GLU A 87 8.47 10.70 12.56
C GLU A 87 7.55 11.33 11.48
N SER A 88 7.23 10.59 10.41
CA SER A 88 6.20 11.02 9.47
C SER A 88 4.81 10.82 10.07
N GLN A 89 3.83 11.60 9.56
CA GLN A 89 2.45 11.48 9.97
C GLN A 89 1.66 10.63 8.98
N LEU A 90 0.89 9.71 9.52
CA LEU A 90 -0.07 8.91 8.76
C LEU A 90 -1.47 9.07 9.32
N ILE A 91 -2.46 8.77 8.49
CA ILE A 91 -3.87 8.66 8.91
C ILE A 91 -4.27 7.20 8.73
N GLY A 92 -4.87 6.63 9.76
CA GLY A 92 -5.42 5.27 9.73
C GLY A 92 -6.81 5.24 10.31
N THR A 93 -7.64 4.34 9.78
CA THR A 93 -8.98 4.07 10.30
C THR A 93 -8.88 3.05 11.43
N VAL A 94 -9.49 3.34 12.56
CA VAL A 94 -9.49 2.46 13.75
C VAL A 94 -10.30 1.20 13.45
N THR A 95 -9.67 0.04 13.63
CA THR A 95 -10.30 -1.27 13.44
C THR A 95 -10.51 -2.01 14.75
N LYS A 96 -9.72 -1.68 15.76
CA LYS A 96 -9.80 -2.30 17.08
C LYS A 96 -9.46 -1.29 18.17
N VAL A 97 -10.25 -1.29 19.23
CA VAL A 97 -9.99 -0.53 20.45
C VAL A 97 -9.84 -1.49 21.62
N SER A 98 -8.76 -1.33 22.37
CA SER A 98 -8.47 -2.10 23.60
C SER A 98 -7.84 -1.17 24.64
N ALA A 99 -7.82 -1.61 25.90
CA ALA A 99 -7.20 -0.84 26.98
C ALA A 99 -5.67 -0.73 26.83
N ASP A 100 -5.04 -1.67 26.15
CA ASP A 100 -3.59 -1.78 25.97
C ASP A 100 -3.09 -1.19 24.64
N HIS A 101 -3.95 -1.14 23.61
CA HIS A 101 -3.58 -0.63 22.29
C HIS A 101 -4.80 -0.22 21.45
N ILE A 102 -4.54 0.62 20.45
CA ILE A 102 -5.46 0.92 19.34
C ILE A 102 -4.90 0.28 18.08
N GLY A 103 -5.69 -0.54 17.41
CA GLY A 103 -5.39 -1.10 16.08
C GLY A 103 -5.98 -0.23 14.98
N LEU A 104 -5.19 0.07 13.96
CA LEU A 104 -5.59 0.90 12.82
C LEU A 104 -5.24 0.23 11.50
N LEU A 105 -5.93 0.65 10.46
CA LEU A 105 -5.63 0.27 9.10
C LEU A 105 -5.31 1.52 8.26
N VAL A 106 -4.08 1.61 7.78
CA VAL A 106 -3.60 2.72 6.96
C VAL A 106 -3.88 2.43 5.49
N PHE A 107 -4.52 3.35 4.78
CA PHE A 107 -4.96 3.19 3.39
C PHE A 107 -5.80 1.94 3.12
N GLY A 108 -6.45 1.38 4.15
CA GLY A 108 -7.22 0.14 4.02
C GLY A 108 -6.38 -1.13 3.81
N LEU A 109 -5.05 -1.07 3.90
CA LEU A 109 -4.13 -2.15 3.55
C LEU A 109 -3.09 -2.47 4.62
N PHE A 110 -2.54 -1.46 5.28
CA PHE A 110 -1.38 -1.63 6.17
C PHE A 110 -1.80 -1.59 7.63
N ASN A 111 -1.45 -2.62 8.37
CA ASN A 111 -1.71 -2.66 9.79
C ASN A 111 -0.85 -1.64 10.53
N ALA A 112 -1.48 -0.90 11.42
CA ALA A 112 -0.80 -0.02 12.36
C ALA A 112 -1.34 -0.27 13.77
N SER A 113 -0.50 -0.03 14.78
CA SER A 113 -0.87 -0.14 16.19
C SER A 113 -0.29 1.00 17.00
N ILE A 114 -1.05 1.44 17.99
CA ILE A 114 -0.62 2.47 18.95
C ILE A 114 -0.80 1.89 20.34
N ALA A 115 0.31 1.66 21.04
CA ALA A 115 0.27 1.17 22.41
C ALA A 115 -0.28 2.24 23.36
N ALA A 116 -0.97 1.84 24.42
CA ALA A 116 -1.57 2.74 25.42
C ALA A 116 -0.54 3.74 26.00
N VAL A 117 0.70 3.29 26.23
CA VAL A 117 1.80 4.13 26.73
C VAL A 117 2.23 5.23 25.74
N LYS A 118 1.86 5.11 24.47
CA LYS A 118 2.11 6.10 23.40
C LYS A 118 0.88 6.97 23.10
N ILE A 119 -0.15 6.91 23.94
CA ILE A 119 -1.34 7.76 23.89
C ILE A 119 -1.20 8.84 24.97
N ARG A 120 -1.59 10.08 24.63
CA ARG A 120 -1.56 11.19 25.61
C ARG A 120 -2.43 10.87 26.83
N SER A 121 -2.00 11.31 28.00
CA SER A 121 -2.71 11.09 29.27
C SER A 121 -4.08 11.76 29.37
N GLU A 122 -4.42 12.63 28.42
CA GLU A 122 -5.75 13.22 28.31
C GLU A 122 -6.82 12.23 27.80
N PHE A 123 -6.38 11.14 27.16
CA PHE A 123 -7.27 10.09 26.69
C PHE A 123 -7.35 8.97 27.72
N GLU A 124 -8.54 8.64 28.14
CA GLU A 124 -8.84 7.54 29.05
C GLU A 124 -9.67 6.47 28.32
N HIS A 125 -9.33 5.21 28.56
CA HIS A 125 -10.10 4.10 28.00
C HIS A 125 -11.30 3.78 28.91
N ALA A 126 -12.51 3.94 28.39
CA ALA A 126 -13.75 3.57 29.07
C ALA A 126 -14.75 3.03 28.02
N ASP A 127 -15.52 2.03 28.40
CA ASP A 127 -16.63 1.46 27.59
C ASP A 127 -16.24 1.08 26.15
N GLY A 128 -14.97 0.67 25.93
CA GLY A 128 -14.47 0.25 24.61
C GLY A 128 -14.06 1.39 23.68
N VAL A 129 -13.96 2.61 24.19
CA VAL A 129 -13.49 3.79 23.44
C VAL A 129 -12.38 4.51 24.21
N TRP A 130 -11.58 5.30 23.50
CA TRP A 130 -10.64 6.27 24.11
C TRP A 130 -11.25 7.66 24.02
N ALA A 131 -11.65 8.22 25.16
CA ALA A 131 -12.26 9.54 25.24
C ALA A 131 -11.30 10.55 25.85
N SER A 132 -11.28 11.78 25.32
CA SER A 132 -10.48 12.86 25.86
C SER A 132 -11.19 13.47 27.08
N SER A 133 -10.46 13.62 28.19
CA SER A 133 -10.93 14.31 29.40
C SER A 133 -11.03 15.86 29.22
N ILE A 134 -10.38 16.38 28.14
CA ILE A 134 -10.32 17.84 27.88
C ILE A 134 -11.43 18.25 26.89
N SER A 135 -11.76 17.39 25.92
CA SER A 135 -12.71 17.70 24.86
C SER A 135 -13.71 16.56 24.70
N SER A 136 -14.97 16.82 24.95
CA SER A 136 -16.06 15.84 24.83
C SER A 136 -16.28 15.32 23.41
N ASP A 137 -15.78 16.07 22.42
CA ASP A 137 -15.94 15.69 20.99
C ASP A 137 -14.78 14.83 20.47
N SER A 138 -13.74 14.62 21.29
CA SER A 138 -12.57 13.83 20.91
C SER A 138 -12.67 12.39 21.44
N ILE A 139 -13.48 11.57 20.76
CA ILE A 139 -13.67 10.16 21.07
C ILE A 139 -13.08 9.31 19.94
N ILE A 140 -12.14 8.44 20.28
CA ILE A 140 -11.56 7.49 19.35
C ILE A 140 -12.32 6.16 19.49
N ASP A 141 -13.10 5.84 18.49
CA ASP A 141 -13.90 4.62 18.40
C ASP A 141 -13.59 3.87 17.11
N ILE A 142 -14.10 2.66 16.97
CA ILE A 142 -13.98 1.86 15.74
C ILE A 142 -14.60 2.63 14.57
N GLY A 143 -13.84 2.73 13.47
CA GLY A 143 -14.23 3.50 12.29
C GLY A 143 -13.77 4.97 12.31
N SER A 144 -13.25 5.48 13.41
CA SER A 144 -12.68 6.82 13.47
C SER A 144 -11.37 6.89 12.67
N ASP A 145 -11.16 7.99 11.96
CA ASP A 145 -9.88 8.27 11.32
C ASP A 145 -8.96 9.00 12.31
N VAL A 146 -7.79 8.44 12.52
CA VAL A 146 -6.81 8.96 13.50
C VAL A 146 -5.51 9.28 12.80
N ARG A 147 -5.02 10.50 13.02
CA ARG A 147 -3.68 10.94 12.61
C ARG A 147 -2.69 10.62 13.71
N PHE A 148 -1.61 9.93 13.36
CA PHE A 148 -0.58 9.52 14.29
C PHE A 148 0.81 9.70 13.70
N ASP A 149 1.81 9.82 14.58
CA ASP A 149 3.22 9.85 14.19
C ASP A 149 3.78 8.44 14.12
N VAL A 150 4.53 8.12 13.06
CA VAL A 150 5.21 6.82 12.90
C VAL A 150 6.41 6.76 13.83
N THR A 151 6.45 5.77 14.71
CA THR A 151 7.60 5.56 15.63
C THR A 151 8.53 4.47 15.13
N GLU A 152 7.98 3.33 14.75
CA GLU A 152 8.75 2.18 14.27
C GLU A 152 8.03 1.44 13.15
N LEU A 153 8.82 0.72 12.36
CA LEU A 153 8.33 -0.17 11.31
C LEU A 153 8.82 -1.58 11.62
N HIS A 154 7.92 -2.52 11.64
CA HIS A 154 8.21 -3.93 11.88
C HIS A 154 7.92 -4.73 10.62
N VAL A 155 8.89 -5.52 10.18
CA VAL A 155 8.72 -6.42 9.05
C VAL A 155 8.85 -7.86 9.55
N THR A 156 7.80 -8.63 9.37
CA THR A 156 7.78 -10.04 9.76
C THR A 156 7.17 -10.85 8.61
N ASN A 157 7.93 -11.82 8.11
CA ASN A 157 7.51 -12.68 6.99
C ASN A 157 7.05 -11.89 5.74
N GLY A 158 7.73 -10.77 5.42
CA GLY A 158 7.38 -9.92 4.29
C GLY A 158 6.14 -9.03 4.49
N ILE A 159 5.53 -9.07 5.68
CA ILE A 159 4.42 -8.20 6.05
C ILE A 159 4.96 -7.05 6.90
N MET A 160 4.67 -5.82 6.50
CA MET A 160 5.03 -4.63 7.25
C MET A 160 3.87 -4.19 8.14
N SER A 161 4.19 -3.89 9.40
CA SER A 161 3.30 -3.21 10.33
C SER A 161 3.94 -1.93 10.84
N VAL A 162 3.11 -0.95 11.12
CA VAL A 162 3.54 0.39 11.56
C VAL A 162 3.22 0.54 13.04
N GLU A 163 4.20 0.97 13.84
CA GLU A 163 3.95 1.38 15.20
C GLU A 163 3.83 2.91 15.25
N GLY A 164 2.76 3.38 15.87
CA GLY A 164 2.43 4.81 15.94
C GLY A 164 2.43 5.37 17.35
N SER A 165 2.32 6.70 17.43
CA SER A 165 2.21 7.46 18.67
C SER A 165 1.20 8.60 18.53
N LEU A 166 0.46 8.85 19.62
CA LEU A 166 -0.45 9.97 19.78
C LEU A 166 0.06 10.99 20.83
N LEU A 167 1.36 11.01 21.12
CA LEU A 167 1.93 11.93 22.11
C LEU A 167 2.01 13.38 21.61
N SER A 168 2.16 13.58 20.30
CA SER A 168 2.21 14.91 19.71
C SER A 168 0.85 15.58 19.70
N ARG A 169 0.80 16.91 19.87
CA ARG A 169 -0.45 17.69 19.79
C ARG A 169 -1.04 17.73 18.37
N SER A 170 -0.24 17.46 17.35
CA SER A 170 -0.69 17.41 15.95
C SER A 170 -1.37 16.08 15.60
N THR A 171 -1.39 15.11 16.52
CA THR A 171 -2.01 13.80 16.35
C THR A 171 -3.36 13.72 17.08
N GLY A 172 -4.19 12.77 16.72
CA GLY A 172 -5.55 12.58 17.25
C GLY A 172 -6.56 12.38 16.14
N LEU A 173 -7.83 12.61 16.42
CA LEU A 173 -8.88 12.51 15.41
C LEU A 173 -8.56 13.38 14.20
N ALA A 174 -8.54 12.76 13.03
CA ALA A 174 -8.45 13.48 11.77
C ALA A 174 -9.88 13.96 11.44
N SER A 175 -10.10 15.29 11.51
CA SER A 175 -11.29 15.85 10.87
C SER A 175 -11.15 15.59 9.36
N VAL A 176 -11.91 14.62 8.85
CA VAL A 176 -12.01 14.39 7.40
C VAL A 176 -12.56 15.67 6.80
N PRO A 177 -11.83 16.34 5.88
CA PRO A 177 -12.48 17.36 5.06
C PRO A 177 -13.59 16.62 4.30
N GLU A 178 -14.84 17.04 4.50
CA GLU A 178 -15.97 16.51 3.72
C GLU A 178 -15.56 16.49 2.24
N PRO A 179 -15.76 15.38 1.52
CA PRO A 179 -15.48 15.36 0.10
C PRO A 179 -16.28 16.49 -0.52
N SER A 180 -15.58 17.47 -1.10
CA SER A 180 -16.20 18.58 -1.80
C SER A 180 -17.29 18.01 -2.72
N PRO A 181 -18.54 18.56 -2.66
CA PRO A 181 -19.67 18.00 -3.40
C PRO A 181 -19.28 17.95 -4.89
N GLN A 182 -19.19 16.75 -5.41
CA GLN A 182 -18.96 16.55 -6.84
C GLN A 182 -20.07 17.32 -7.58
N PRO A 183 -19.75 18.14 -8.58
CA PRO A 183 -20.77 18.86 -9.34
C PRO A 183 -21.74 17.83 -9.92
N ARG A 184 -23.01 17.92 -9.51
CA ARG A 184 -24.09 17.09 -10.05
C ARG A 184 -24.04 17.23 -11.57
N ARG A 185 -23.71 16.15 -12.27
CA ARG A 185 -23.88 16.07 -13.71
C ARG A 185 -25.35 16.34 -14.03
N THR A 186 -25.64 17.57 -14.42
CA THR A 186 -26.89 17.94 -15.06
C THR A 186 -27.05 17.09 -16.31
N LYS A 187 -28.15 16.35 -16.37
CA LYS A 187 -28.54 15.61 -17.58
C LYS A 187 -28.89 16.64 -18.64
N GLU A 188 -27.93 17.02 -19.47
CA GLU A 188 -28.20 17.75 -20.69
C GLU A 188 -28.52 16.77 -21.81
N SER A 189 -29.61 17.13 -22.49
CA SER A 189 -30.26 16.36 -23.54
C SER A 189 -29.33 16.05 -24.71
N ARG A 190 -29.47 14.81 -25.21
CA ARG A 190 -28.87 14.33 -26.46
C ARG A 190 -29.10 15.29 -27.61
N LYS A 191 -28.03 15.84 -28.20
CA LYS A 191 -27.96 16.19 -29.60
C LYS A 191 -26.81 15.43 -30.22
N SER A 192 -27.16 14.69 -31.25
CA SER A 192 -26.24 13.93 -32.10
C SER A 192 -25.23 14.83 -32.80
N GLY A 193 -23.95 14.51 -32.68
CA GLY A 193 -22.87 15.16 -33.40
C GLY A 193 -21.62 14.26 -33.34
N SER A 194 -21.23 13.77 -34.48
CA SER A 194 -20.15 12.91 -34.88
C SER A 194 -18.77 13.20 -34.28
N LEU A 195 -18.11 12.13 -33.83
CA LEU A 195 -16.70 11.72 -33.97
C LEU A 195 -15.56 12.73 -33.66
N ALA A 196 -14.87 12.46 -32.56
CA ALA A 196 -13.40 12.34 -32.53
C ALA A 196 -13.05 11.45 -31.33
N ALA A 197 -12.35 10.34 -31.59
CA ALA A 197 -11.87 9.42 -30.57
C ALA A 197 -10.68 10.06 -29.88
N GLU A 198 -10.87 10.54 -28.66
CA GLU A 198 -9.78 10.82 -27.72
C GLU A 198 -9.39 9.54 -26.99
N GLU A 199 -8.13 9.13 -27.10
CA GLU A 199 -7.55 8.01 -26.35
C GLU A 199 -7.73 8.26 -24.83
N PRO A 200 -8.19 7.25 -24.07
CA PRO A 200 -8.27 7.37 -22.61
C PRO A 200 -6.86 7.39 -22.00
N PRO A 201 -6.67 8.11 -20.89
CA PRO A 201 -5.39 8.16 -20.20
C PRO A 201 -4.92 6.77 -19.77
N ARG A 202 -3.62 6.50 -19.89
CA ARG A 202 -2.95 5.20 -19.71
C ARG A 202 -2.98 4.60 -18.29
N TYR A 203 -3.99 4.92 -17.49
CA TYR A 203 -4.18 4.37 -16.12
C TYR A 203 -5.23 3.25 -16.05
N ALA A 204 -5.77 2.78 -17.18
CA ALA A 204 -6.89 1.83 -17.22
C ALA A 204 -6.53 0.34 -17.06
N HIS A 205 -5.33 0.01 -16.56
CA HIS A 205 -4.92 -1.39 -16.34
C HIS A 205 -4.57 -1.70 -14.88
N LEU A 206 -5.36 -1.21 -13.94
CA LEU A 206 -5.38 -1.77 -12.60
C LEU A 206 -6.29 -3.00 -12.64
N THR A 207 -5.71 -4.16 -12.88
CA THR A 207 -6.41 -5.43 -12.71
C THR A 207 -6.79 -5.62 -11.25
N PRO A 208 -8.04 -5.99 -10.92
CA PRO A 208 -8.43 -6.23 -9.54
C PRO A 208 -7.60 -7.38 -8.97
N ILE A 209 -7.11 -7.18 -7.76
CA ILE A 209 -6.28 -8.14 -7.02
C ILE A 209 -7.16 -9.35 -6.66
N HIS A 210 -6.93 -10.48 -7.31
CA HIS A 210 -7.44 -11.77 -6.84
C HIS A 210 -6.43 -12.38 -5.89
N PHE A 211 -6.81 -12.53 -4.63
CA PHE A 211 -6.01 -13.23 -3.63
C PHE A 211 -6.05 -14.73 -3.86
N ALA A 212 -4.92 -15.32 -4.23
CA ALA A 212 -4.70 -16.76 -4.09
C ALA A 212 -3.51 -16.95 -3.14
N PHE A 213 -3.78 -17.48 -1.95
CA PHE A 213 -2.76 -17.95 -1.01
C PHE A 213 -2.20 -19.27 -1.52
N THR A 214 -0.91 -19.34 -1.80
CA THR A 214 -0.19 -20.61 -1.90
C THR A 214 1.01 -20.57 -0.95
N ASP A 215 1.10 -21.61 -0.10
CA ASP A 215 2.16 -21.84 0.88
C ASP A 215 3.45 -22.28 0.18
N ASP A 216 4.26 -21.36 -0.34
CA ASP A 216 5.64 -21.66 -0.70
C ASP A 216 6.56 -20.54 -0.22
N PRO A 217 7.57 -20.83 0.62
CA PRO A 217 8.52 -19.84 1.10
C PRO A 217 9.50 -19.49 -0.04
N ILE A 218 9.35 -18.31 -0.60
CA ILE A 218 10.23 -17.82 -1.66
C ILE A 218 11.55 -17.37 -1.05
N ALA A 219 12.55 -18.22 -1.14
CA ALA A 219 13.94 -17.84 -1.09
C ALA A 219 14.33 -17.26 -2.47
N LEU A 220 14.20 -15.97 -2.71
CA LEU A 220 14.71 -15.35 -3.95
C LEU A 220 14.89 -13.85 -3.80
N TRP A 221 15.92 -13.48 -3.04
CA TRP A 221 16.62 -12.20 -3.20
C TRP A 221 18.03 -12.39 -2.64
N THR A 222 18.96 -12.88 -3.45
CA THR A 222 20.40 -12.76 -3.23
C THR A 222 21.01 -12.20 -4.50
N GLY A 223 21.64 -11.05 -4.40
CA GLY A 223 22.44 -10.39 -5.41
C GLY A 223 22.18 -8.92 -5.46
#